data_45e9eba9a717cd9a36e9e941ac540641
#
_entry.id   45e9eba9a717cd9a36e9e941ac540641
#
_cell.length_a   1.000
_cell.length_b   1.000
_cell.length_c   1.000
_cell.angle_alpha   90.00
_cell.angle_beta   90.00
_cell.angle_gamma   90.00
#
_symmetry.space_group_name_H-M   'P 1'
#
loop_
_entity.id
_entity.type
_entity.pdbx_description
1 polymer ?
#
loop_
_entity_poly.entity_id
_entity_poly.type
_entity_poly.pdbx_seq_one_letter_code
_entity_poly.pdbx_strand_id
1 'polypeptide(L)'
;MRGKGTEPSVNDRYTQWKSLVPVLYDWLANHNLVWPSLSCRWGPQLDQATYKNRQRLYLSEQTDGSVPNTLVIANCEVVKPRVAAAEHIAQFNEEARSPFVKKFKTIIHPGEVNRIRELPQNSKIVATHTDSPDVLIWDIEAQPNRHAILGASNSRPDMLLTGHQDNAEFALDMCPSEPFVLSGGKDKSVILWSIHDHISSLALDPGTARSPGSGGSNAKHASKVGGSNDKPADSPSLEPRGIYKGHDDTVEDVQFCPSSAQEFCSVGDDSCLILWDARSGNSPVVKVEKAHDADLHCVDWNPHDVNLILTGSADNTVRMFDRRNLTSGGVGSPIHKFEGHTAAVLCVQWSPDKSSVFGSSAEDGLLNIWDHEKIGKKQESVLSKAPPAGLFFRHAGHRDKVVDFHWNTSDPWTIVSVSDDCESTGGGGTLQIWRMIDMIYRPEEEVLAELDKFKSHMLTCSA
;
A
#
# COMPACT_ATOMS: atom_id res chain seq x y z
N MET A 1 26.92 -10.95 37.33
CA MET A 1 25.68 -11.23 36.60
C MET A 1 25.20 -9.93 35.99
N ARG A 2 25.40 -9.69 34.70
CA ARG A 2 24.84 -8.54 34.00
C ARG A 2 23.38 -8.91 33.67
N GLY A 3 22.42 -8.16 34.26
CA GLY A 3 21.02 -8.35 33.97
C GLY A 3 20.78 -8.26 32.45
N LYS A 4 20.09 -9.25 31.89
CA LYS A 4 19.49 -9.13 30.57
C LYS A 4 18.50 -7.96 30.69
N GLY A 5 18.79 -6.83 30.03
CA GLY A 5 17.82 -5.77 29.89
C GLY A 5 16.59 -6.37 29.19
N THR A 6 15.47 -6.39 29.90
CA THR A 6 14.17 -6.70 29.30
C THR A 6 13.90 -5.69 28.20
N GLU A 7 13.54 -6.14 27.01
CA GLU A 7 13.10 -5.24 25.95
C GLU A 7 11.91 -4.41 26.45
N PRO A 8 11.86 -3.11 26.11
CA PRO A 8 10.78 -2.24 26.56
C PRO A 8 9.43 -2.79 26.07
N SER A 9 8.41 -2.71 26.91
CA SER A 9 7.05 -3.10 26.51
C SER A 9 6.57 -2.21 25.35
N VAL A 10 5.55 -2.66 24.60
CA VAL A 10 4.94 -1.87 23.54
C VAL A 10 4.48 -0.50 24.04
N ASN A 11 3.89 -0.45 25.24
CA ASN A 11 3.45 0.80 25.85
C ASN A 11 4.60 1.72 26.25
N ASP A 12 5.73 1.17 26.74
CA ASP A 12 6.90 1.97 27.06
C ASP A 12 7.50 2.58 25.79
N ARG A 13 7.61 1.78 24.71
CA ARG A 13 8.07 2.22 23.40
C ARG A 13 7.18 3.33 22.84
N TYR A 14 5.87 3.15 22.89
CA TYR A 14 4.89 4.14 22.44
C TYR A 14 4.98 5.44 23.26
N THR A 15 5.08 5.36 24.58
CA THR A 15 5.21 6.52 25.47
C THR A 15 6.50 7.30 25.17
N GLN A 16 7.61 6.60 24.97
CA GLN A 16 8.86 7.21 24.57
C GLN A 16 8.74 7.89 23.19
N TRP A 17 8.19 7.20 22.21
CA TRP A 17 7.95 7.77 20.88
C TRP A 17 7.07 9.02 20.95
N LYS A 18 5.96 8.97 21.68
CA LYS A 18 5.03 10.10 21.85
C LYS A 18 5.72 11.35 22.41
N SER A 19 6.66 11.19 23.33
CA SER A 19 7.43 12.31 23.88
C SER A 19 8.35 12.98 22.85
N LEU A 20 8.73 12.26 21.80
CA LEU A 20 9.61 12.74 20.74
C LEU A 20 8.84 13.30 19.52
N VAL A 21 7.52 13.14 19.46
CA VAL A 21 6.70 13.61 18.33
C VAL A 21 7.01 15.05 17.91
N PRO A 22 7.13 16.03 18.83
CA PRO A 22 7.38 17.44 18.44
C PRO A 22 8.74 17.70 17.77
N VAL A 23 9.70 16.78 17.91
CA VAL A 23 11.04 16.91 17.33
C VAL A 23 11.31 15.98 16.18
N LEU A 24 10.45 14.97 15.97
CA LEU A 24 10.61 13.99 14.89
C LEU A 24 9.77 14.31 13.65
N TYR A 25 8.63 14.98 13.82
CA TYR A 25 7.65 15.17 12.76
C TYR A 25 7.41 16.63 12.43
N ASP A 26 7.34 16.93 11.15
CA ASP A 26 6.81 18.18 10.62
C ASP A 26 5.27 18.16 10.64
N TRP A 27 4.68 16.99 10.43
CA TRP A 27 3.24 16.77 10.52
C TRP A 27 2.92 15.33 10.90
N LEU A 28 1.93 15.17 11.77
CA LEU A 28 1.42 13.88 12.21
C LEU A 28 -0.08 14.01 12.49
N ALA A 29 -0.86 13.14 11.87
CA ALA A 29 -2.30 13.00 12.12
C ALA A 29 -2.60 11.54 12.45
N ASN A 30 -3.26 11.29 13.59
CA ASN A 30 -3.76 9.99 13.98
C ASN A 30 -5.27 9.94 13.78
N HIS A 31 -5.79 8.83 13.30
CA HIS A 31 -7.21 8.58 13.14
C HIS A 31 -7.53 7.16 13.61
N ASN A 32 -8.22 7.04 14.73
CA ASN A 32 -8.69 5.76 15.22
C ASN A 32 -9.84 5.28 14.32
N LEU A 33 -9.67 4.11 13.76
CA LEU A 33 -10.65 3.48 12.89
C LEU A 33 -11.73 2.80 13.73
N VAL A 34 -12.94 2.68 13.19
CA VAL A 34 -14.01 1.88 13.81
C VAL A 34 -13.80 0.40 13.53
N TRP A 35 -13.31 0.10 12.33
CA TRP A 35 -12.96 -1.23 11.86
C TRP A 35 -11.53 -1.22 11.31
N PRO A 36 -10.76 -2.30 11.46
CA PRO A 36 -9.43 -2.40 10.89
C PRO A 36 -9.41 -2.16 9.39
N SER A 37 -8.32 -1.56 8.91
CA SER A 37 -8.04 -1.44 7.48
C SER A 37 -6.85 -2.31 7.13
N LEU A 38 -7.02 -3.28 6.24
CA LEU A 38 -5.97 -4.19 5.80
C LEU A 38 -5.08 -3.57 4.70
N SER A 39 -5.54 -2.50 4.07
CA SER A 39 -4.79 -1.80 3.03
C SER A 39 -5.05 -0.31 3.08
N CYS A 40 -4.05 0.49 2.70
CA CYS A 40 -4.16 1.93 2.57
C CYS A 40 -3.43 2.43 1.33
N ARG A 41 -4.10 3.27 0.51
CA ARG A 41 -3.51 3.79 -0.73
C ARG A 41 -3.87 5.26 -0.93
N TRP A 42 -2.85 6.05 -1.27
CA TRP A 42 -3.09 7.40 -1.79
C TRP A 42 -3.70 7.32 -3.18
N GLY A 43 -4.77 8.06 -3.38
CA GLY A 43 -5.35 8.29 -4.69
C GLY A 43 -4.95 9.67 -5.25
N PRO A 44 -5.67 10.18 -6.25
CA PRO A 44 -5.31 11.43 -6.92
C PRO A 44 -5.42 12.65 -6.00
N GLN A 45 -4.59 13.63 -6.27
CA GLN A 45 -4.71 14.95 -5.70
C GLN A 45 -5.93 15.66 -6.30
N LEU A 46 -6.83 16.13 -5.43
CA LEU A 46 -8.10 16.75 -5.82
C LEU A 46 -8.00 18.27 -5.94
N ASP A 47 -7.20 18.87 -5.06
CA ASP A 47 -7.13 20.31 -4.92
C ASP A 47 -5.81 20.73 -4.24
N GLN A 48 -5.28 21.88 -4.64
CA GLN A 48 -4.08 22.49 -4.07
C GLN A 48 -4.41 23.88 -3.53
N ALA A 49 -4.39 24.01 -2.21
CA ALA A 49 -4.53 25.30 -1.55
C ALA A 49 -3.17 25.84 -1.06
N THR A 50 -3.13 27.03 -0.52
CA THR A 50 -1.90 27.69 -0.07
C THR A 50 -1.19 26.92 1.04
N TYR A 51 -1.95 26.38 2.00
CA TYR A 51 -1.40 25.74 3.21
C TYR A 51 -1.61 24.25 3.28
N LYS A 52 -2.49 23.69 2.44
CA LYS A 52 -2.81 22.26 2.44
C LYS A 52 -3.25 21.80 1.05
N ASN A 53 -3.06 20.53 0.78
CA ASN A 53 -3.59 19.85 -0.39
C ASN A 53 -4.74 18.95 0.04
N ARG A 54 -5.70 18.71 -0.83
CA ARG A 54 -6.73 17.71 -0.63
C ARG A 54 -6.50 16.54 -1.59
N GLN A 55 -6.47 15.34 -1.06
CA GLN A 55 -6.14 14.13 -1.79
C GLN A 55 -7.09 13.00 -1.44
N ARG A 56 -7.31 12.08 -2.37
CA ARG A 56 -8.03 10.83 -2.12
C ARG A 56 -7.18 9.90 -1.27
N LEU A 57 -7.86 9.13 -0.43
CA LEU A 57 -7.28 8.04 0.33
C LEU A 57 -8.24 6.86 0.26
N TYR A 58 -7.74 5.69 -0.11
CA TYR A 58 -8.49 4.45 -0.17
C TYR A 58 -8.13 3.60 1.03
N LEU A 59 -9.16 3.07 1.69
CA LEU A 59 -9.06 2.25 2.89
C LEU A 59 -10.03 1.08 2.78
N SER A 60 -9.82 0.07 3.59
CA SER A 60 -10.80 -1.00 3.81
C SER A 60 -11.44 -0.87 5.21
N GLU A 61 -12.57 -1.49 5.39
CA GLU A 61 -13.14 -1.76 6.71
C GLU A 61 -13.42 -3.25 6.78
N GLN A 62 -12.62 -3.96 7.57
CA GLN A 62 -12.80 -5.37 7.89
C GLN A 62 -13.69 -5.48 9.13
N THR A 63 -14.90 -5.98 8.95
CA THR A 63 -15.90 -6.06 10.02
C THR A 63 -15.95 -7.44 10.64
N ASP A 64 -16.61 -7.54 11.78
CA ASP A 64 -16.89 -8.82 12.46
C ASP A 64 -18.12 -9.58 11.88
N GLY A 65 -18.64 -9.13 10.73
CA GLY A 65 -19.84 -9.68 10.11
C GLY A 65 -21.17 -9.09 10.63
N SER A 66 -21.13 -8.21 11.64
CA SER A 66 -22.33 -7.49 12.11
C SER A 66 -22.86 -6.51 11.07
N VAL A 67 -21.97 -5.98 10.25
CA VAL A 67 -22.25 -5.18 9.05
C VAL A 67 -21.36 -5.64 7.90
N PRO A 68 -21.69 -5.35 6.64
CA PRO A 68 -20.84 -5.74 5.52
C PRO A 68 -19.47 -5.05 5.53
N ASN A 69 -18.45 -5.73 5.00
CA ASN A 69 -17.15 -5.13 4.71
C ASN A 69 -17.26 -4.02 3.66
N THR A 70 -16.34 -3.06 3.67
CA THR A 70 -16.42 -1.92 2.76
C THR A 70 -15.07 -1.51 2.20
N LEU A 71 -15.10 -1.07 0.94
CA LEU A 71 -14.07 -0.23 0.35
C LEU A 71 -14.44 1.24 0.63
N VAL A 72 -13.59 1.95 1.34
CA VAL A 72 -13.79 3.33 1.73
C VAL A 72 -12.98 4.27 0.86
N ILE A 73 -13.65 5.24 0.28
CA ILE A 73 -13.03 6.36 -0.40
C ILE A 73 -13.11 7.56 0.54
N ALA A 74 -11.97 8.04 1.01
CA ALA A 74 -11.87 9.19 1.89
C ALA A 74 -11.22 10.39 1.19
N ASN A 75 -11.49 11.58 1.70
CA ASN A 75 -10.75 12.80 1.39
C ASN A 75 -9.83 13.10 2.55
N CYS A 76 -8.56 13.27 2.27
CA CYS A 76 -7.55 13.66 3.23
C CYS A 76 -7.05 15.07 2.95
N GLU A 77 -6.94 15.89 3.98
CA GLU A 77 -6.26 17.18 3.94
C GLU A 77 -4.80 16.98 4.38
N VAL A 78 -3.85 17.13 3.46
CA VAL A 78 -2.42 17.01 3.71
C VAL A 78 -1.84 18.41 3.90
N VAL A 79 -1.37 18.72 5.09
CA VAL A 79 -0.74 20.00 5.42
C VAL A 79 0.62 20.10 4.74
N LYS A 80 0.89 21.25 4.08
CA LYS A 80 2.17 21.45 3.37
C LYS A 80 3.35 21.50 4.35
N PRO A 81 4.58 21.19 3.89
CA PRO A 81 5.78 21.27 4.72
C PRO A 81 5.95 22.63 5.37
N ARG A 82 6.37 22.65 6.62
CA ARG A 82 6.66 23.85 7.43
C ARG A 82 5.46 24.80 7.68
N VAL A 83 4.23 24.32 7.43
CA VAL A 83 3.00 25.09 7.66
C VAL A 83 2.31 24.65 8.94
N ALA A 84 2.46 23.39 9.36
CA ALA A 84 1.86 22.90 10.59
C ALA A 84 2.39 23.71 11.78
N ALA A 85 1.47 24.27 12.57
CA ALA A 85 1.87 24.98 13.77
C ALA A 85 2.52 24.01 14.74
N ALA A 86 3.67 24.37 15.28
CA ALA A 86 4.38 23.59 16.31
C ALA A 86 3.47 23.23 17.49
N GLU A 87 2.52 24.11 17.82
CA GLU A 87 1.48 23.88 18.82
C GLU A 87 0.60 22.66 18.50
N HIS A 88 0.24 22.45 17.25
CA HIS A 88 -0.59 21.31 16.84
C HIS A 88 0.15 19.98 17.05
N ILE A 89 1.44 19.95 16.74
CA ILE A 89 2.28 18.75 16.90
C ILE A 89 2.60 18.53 18.39
N ALA A 90 2.86 19.61 19.14
CA ALA A 90 3.10 19.54 20.58
C ALA A 90 1.88 19.06 21.39
N GLN A 91 0.66 19.26 20.85
CA GLN A 91 -0.60 18.84 21.46
C GLN A 91 -1.14 17.53 20.84
N PHE A 92 -0.27 16.71 20.24
CA PHE A 92 -0.68 15.43 19.67
C PHE A 92 -1.48 14.60 20.67
N ASN A 93 -2.72 14.29 20.31
CA ASN A 93 -3.64 13.48 21.10
C ASN A 93 -4.24 12.38 20.21
N GLU A 94 -3.86 11.14 20.49
CA GLU A 94 -4.32 9.96 19.76
C GLU A 94 -5.81 9.64 19.96
N GLU A 95 -6.43 10.13 21.03
CA GLU A 95 -7.85 9.91 21.30
C GLU A 95 -8.74 10.89 20.53
N ALA A 96 -8.18 12.03 20.11
CA ALA A 96 -8.92 13.01 19.35
C ALA A 96 -9.18 12.52 17.92
N ARG A 97 -10.43 12.61 17.48
CA ARG A 97 -10.76 12.31 16.08
C ARG A 97 -10.06 13.30 15.16
N SER A 98 -9.25 12.79 14.25
CA SER A 98 -8.55 13.60 13.27
C SER A 98 -9.55 14.36 12.36
N PRO A 99 -9.45 15.69 12.22
CA PRO A 99 -10.27 16.45 11.29
C PRO A 99 -9.82 16.30 9.83
N PHE A 100 -8.64 15.70 9.61
CA PHE A 100 -7.98 15.69 8.30
C PHE A 100 -8.47 14.58 7.38
N VAL A 101 -9.05 13.49 7.92
CA VAL A 101 -9.57 12.37 7.14
C VAL A 101 -11.09 12.32 7.23
N LYS A 102 -11.77 12.42 6.08
CA LYS A 102 -13.24 12.42 5.99
C LYS A 102 -13.70 11.38 4.97
N LYS A 103 -14.52 10.42 5.39
CA LYS A 103 -15.20 9.52 4.46
C LYS A 103 -15.99 10.35 3.44
N PHE A 104 -15.78 10.04 2.17
CA PHE A 104 -16.49 10.66 1.05
C PHE A 104 -17.51 9.68 0.47
N LYS A 105 -17.11 8.43 0.23
CA LYS A 105 -17.95 7.39 -0.37
C LYS A 105 -17.57 6.03 0.23
N THR A 106 -18.56 5.16 0.32
CA THR A 106 -18.42 3.78 0.77
C THR A 106 -19.03 2.85 -0.26
N ILE A 107 -18.32 1.79 -0.62
CA ILE A 107 -18.77 0.71 -1.49
C ILE A 107 -18.86 -0.54 -0.63
N ILE A 108 -20.03 -1.21 -0.59
CA ILE A 108 -20.22 -2.45 0.16
C ILE A 108 -19.51 -3.57 -0.60
N HIS A 109 -18.45 -4.12 -0.01
CA HIS A 109 -17.61 -5.11 -0.66
C HIS A 109 -18.13 -6.53 -0.41
N PRO A 110 -18.05 -7.44 -1.39
CA PRO A 110 -18.56 -8.82 -1.25
C PRO A 110 -17.65 -9.78 -0.49
N GLY A 111 -16.76 -9.32 0.32
CA GLY A 111 -15.81 -10.03 1.16
C GLY A 111 -14.90 -9.04 1.85
N GLU A 112 -13.84 -9.48 2.45
CA GLU A 112 -12.82 -8.60 3.00
C GLU A 112 -12.10 -7.84 1.88
N VAL A 113 -11.58 -6.65 2.16
CA VAL A 113 -10.76 -5.90 1.21
C VAL A 113 -9.31 -6.01 1.68
N ASN A 114 -8.63 -7.05 1.23
CA ASN A 114 -7.30 -7.40 1.69
C ASN A 114 -6.21 -6.56 1.03
N ARG A 115 -6.41 -6.21 -0.25
CA ARG A 115 -5.48 -5.39 -1.01
C ARG A 115 -6.23 -4.42 -1.92
N ILE A 116 -5.68 -3.23 -2.07
CA ILE A 116 -6.20 -2.18 -2.95
C ILE A 116 -5.09 -1.74 -3.88
N ARG A 117 -5.37 -1.66 -5.20
CA ARG A 117 -4.45 -1.08 -6.20
C ARG A 117 -5.22 -0.19 -7.14
N GLU A 118 -4.76 1.04 -7.30
CA GLU A 118 -5.27 2.00 -8.28
C GLU A 118 -4.62 1.78 -9.65
N LEU A 119 -5.37 2.01 -10.72
CA LEU A 119 -4.83 1.98 -12.07
C LEU A 119 -4.06 3.28 -12.34
N PRO A 120 -2.75 3.23 -12.59
CA PRO A 120 -1.95 4.45 -12.77
C PRO A 120 -2.40 5.34 -13.93
N GLN A 121 -2.92 4.75 -15.01
CA GLN A 121 -3.42 5.47 -16.18
C GLN A 121 -4.80 6.10 -15.96
N ASN A 122 -5.57 5.60 -14.99
CA ASN A 122 -6.91 6.10 -14.67
C ASN A 122 -7.23 5.89 -13.19
N SER A 123 -6.98 6.89 -12.39
CA SER A 123 -7.17 6.86 -10.94
C SER A 123 -8.62 6.66 -10.46
N LYS A 124 -9.60 6.60 -11.37
CA LYS A 124 -10.98 6.21 -11.05
C LYS A 124 -11.17 4.70 -10.95
N ILE A 125 -10.24 3.94 -11.51
CA ILE A 125 -10.30 2.48 -11.56
C ILE A 125 -9.43 1.93 -10.43
N VAL A 126 -10.02 1.07 -9.62
CA VAL A 126 -9.36 0.40 -8.50
C VAL A 126 -9.62 -1.10 -8.59
N ALA A 127 -8.59 -1.89 -8.39
CA ALA A 127 -8.70 -3.33 -8.17
C ALA A 127 -8.64 -3.65 -6.69
N THR A 128 -9.40 -4.66 -6.28
CA THR A 128 -9.36 -5.20 -4.92
C THR A 128 -9.27 -6.72 -4.94
N HIS A 129 -8.54 -7.25 -3.97
CA HIS A 129 -8.57 -8.66 -3.58
C HIS A 129 -9.48 -8.88 -2.38
N THR A 130 -10.00 -10.08 -2.29
CA THR A 130 -10.79 -10.59 -1.19
C THR A 130 -10.40 -12.06 -0.94
N ASP A 131 -11.11 -12.73 -0.07
CA ASP A 131 -11.00 -14.15 0.23
C ASP A 131 -11.69 -15.06 -0.83
N SER A 132 -11.66 -14.65 -2.09
CA SER A 132 -12.21 -15.38 -3.23
C SER A 132 -11.21 -15.48 -4.38
N PRO A 133 -11.42 -16.39 -5.36
CA PRO A 133 -10.54 -16.51 -6.51
C PRO A 133 -10.55 -15.31 -7.45
N ASP A 134 -11.59 -14.47 -7.43
CA ASP A 134 -11.78 -13.40 -8.39
C ASP A 134 -11.16 -12.08 -7.92
N VAL A 135 -10.54 -11.35 -8.85
CA VAL A 135 -10.12 -9.96 -8.63
C VAL A 135 -11.26 -9.04 -9.05
N LEU A 136 -11.60 -8.08 -8.19
CA LEU A 136 -12.73 -7.18 -8.42
C LEU A 136 -12.23 -5.82 -8.92
N ILE A 137 -12.84 -5.33 -10.00
CA ILE A 137 -12.54 -4.01 -10.57
C ILE A 137 -13.72 -3.06 -10.31
N TRP A 138 -13.38 -1.87 -9.84
CA TRP A 138 -14.33 -0.82 -9.46
C TRP A 138 -14.04 0.49 -10.18
N ASP A 139 -15.07 1.09 -10.79
CA ASP A 139 -15.06 2.53 -11.10
C ASP A 139 -15.58 3.29 -9.87
N ILE A 140 -14.67 3.79 -9.06
CA ILE A 140 -15.00 4.42 -7.78
C ILE A 140 -15.81 5.73 -7.92
N GLU A 141 -15.80 6.37 -9.08
CA GLU A 141 -16.62 7.56 -9.32
C GLU A 141 -18.04 7.16 -9.76
N ALA A 142 -18.19 6.14 -10.60
CA ALA A 142 -19.50 5.62 -11.05
C ALA A 142 -20.27 4.87 -9.97
N GLN A 143 -19.58 4.15 -9.09
CA GLN A 143 -20.20 3.41 -8.00
C GLN A 143 -21.00 4.34 -7.06
N PRO A 144 -22.23 3.97 -6.68
CA PRO A 144 -23.03 4.77 -5.75
C PRO A 144 -22.44 4.73 -4.33
N ASN A 145 -22.63 5.84 -3.59
CA ASN A 145 -22.33 5.82 -2.15
C ASN A 145 -23.36 4.98 -1.41
N ARG A 146 -22.92 3.96 -0.67
CA ARG A 146 -23.78 3.05 0.07
C ARG A 146 -23.34 2.93 1.52
N HIS A 147 -24.31 2.89 2.43
CA HIS A 147 -24.05 2.73 3.86
C HIS A 147 -24.05 1.26 4.23
N ALA A 148 -23.01 0.79 4.90
CA ALA A 148 -22.92 -0.55 5.46
C ALA A 148 -23.84 -0.62 6.70
N ILE A 149 -24.99 -1.25 6.55
CA ILE A 149 -25.94 -1.54 7.62
C ILE A 149 -26.25 -3.04 7.57
N LEU A 150 -26.68 -3.60 8.70
CA LEU A 150 -27.06 -5.01 8.79
C LEU A 150 -28.08 -5.37 7.69
N GLY A 151 -27.80 -6.41 6.94
CA GLY A 151 -28.65 -6.89 5.85
C GLY A 151 -28.55 -6.11 4.53
N ALA A 152 -27.65 -5.13 4.42
CA ALA A 152 -27.38 -4.46 3.14
C ALA A 152 -26.72 -5.45 2.16
N SER A 153 -27.23 -5.47 0.92
CA SER A 153 -26.64 -6.29 -0.16
C SER A 153 -25.31 -5.71 -0.63
N ASN A 154 -24.43 -6.58 -1.09
CA ASN A 154 -23.14 -6.18 -1.68
C ASN A 154 -23.32 -5.24 -2.88
N SER A 155 -22.37 -4.35 -3.08
CA SER A 155 -22.22 -3.61 -4.32
C SER A 155 -21.77 -4.58 -5.41
N ARG A 156 -22.16 -4.28 -6.63
CA ARG A 156 -21.75 -5.06 -7.79
C ARG A 156 -20.47 -4.49 -8.37
N PRO A 157 -19.38 -5.26 -8.50
CA PRO A 157 -18.17 -4.78 -9.18
C PRO A 157 -18.46 -4.47 -10.65
N ASP A 158 -17.72 -3.53 -11.20
CA ASP A 158 -17.86 -3.14 -12.61
C ASP A 158 -17.29 -4.21 -13.54
N MET A 159 -16.34 -5.04 -13.05
CA MET A 159 -15.77 -6.18 -13.75
C MET A 159 -15.22 -7.21 -12.77
N LEU A 160 -15.25 -8.48 -13.18
CA LEU A 160 -14.62 -9.62 -12.51
C LEU A 160 -13.46 -10.13 -13.36
N LEU A 161 -12.27 -10.25 -12.78
CA LEU A 161 -11.15 -10.94 -13.41
C LEU A 161 -11.09 -12.35 -12.83
N THR A 162 -11.38 -13.33 -13.69
CA THR A 162 -11.49 -14.75 -13.31
C THR A 162 -10.24 -15.51 -13.72
N GLY A 163 -9.99 -16.68 -13.11
CA GLY A 163 -8.89 -17.56 -13.54
C GLY A 163 -8.20 -18.32 -12.42
N HIS A 164 -8.06 -17.76 -11.20
CA HIS A 164 -7.57 -18.50 -10.06
C HIS A 164 -8.49 -19.68 -9.71
N GLN A 165 -7.88 -20.77 -9.24
CA GLN A 165 -8.61 -22.00 -8.87
C GLN A 165 -8.82 -22.10 -7.35
N ASP A 166 -8.16 -21.24 -6.59
CA ASP A 166 -8.27 -21.09 -5.15
C ASP A 166 -8.16 -19.60 -4.79
N ASN A 167 -8.32 -19.24 -3.52
CA ASN A 167 -8.32 -17.87 -3.06
C ASN A 167 -7.06 -17.10 -3.50
N ALA A 168 -7.27 -15.87 -3.91
CA ALA A 168 -6.23 -14.91 -4.21
C ALA A 168 -6.38 -13.72 -3.25
N GLU A 169 -5.63 -13.73 -2.12
CA GLU A 169 -5.94 -12.85 -1.00
C GLU A 169 -5.14 -11.55 -0.99
N PHE A 170 -3.84 -11.59 -1.34
CA PHE A 170 -2.95 -10.45 -1.11
C PHE A 170 -2.19 -9.97 -2.35
N ALA A 171 -1.70 -10.88 -3.18
CA ALA A 171 -0.83 -10.55 -4.28
C ALA A 171 -1.58 -9.84 -5.42
N LEU A 172 -1.43 -8.53 -5.53
CA LEU A 172 -2.13 -7.70 -6.52
C LEU A 172 -1.27 -6.52 -6.94
N ASP A 173 -1.11 -6.31 -8.25
CA ASP A 173 -0.44 -5.13 -8.80
C ASP A 173 -1.08 -4.64 -10.09
N MET A 174 -0.93 -3.34 -10.37
CA MET A 174 -1.37 -2.68 -11.60
C MET A 174 -0.16 -2.14 -12.35
N CYS A 175 -0.05 -2.49 -13.64
CA CYS A 175 1.09 -2.08 -14.44
C CYS A 175 1.17 -0.55 -14.62
N PRO A 176 2.37 0.05 -14.39
CA PRO A 176 2.54 1.50 -14.52
C PRO A 176 2.41 2.04 -15.95
N SER A 177 2.70 1.23 -16.97
CA SER A 177 2.73 1.68 -18.37
C SER A 177 1.55 1.24 -19.21
N GLU A 178 0.90 0.13 -18.89
CA GLU A 178 -0.21 -0.47 -19.63
C GLU A 178 -1.34 -0.85 -18.66
N PRO A 179 -2.59 -0.90 -19.11
CA PRO A 179 -3.70 -1.29 -18.24
C PRO A 179 -3.77 -2.81 -18.05
N PHE A 180 -2.74 -3.33 -17.42
CA PHE A 180 -2.63 -4.73 -17.04
C PHE A 180 -2.78 -4.89 -15.53
N VAL A 181 -3.36 -6.01 -15.12
CA VAL A 181 -3.54 -6.43 -13.75
C VAL A 181 -2.82 -7.73 -13.53
N LEU A 182 -2.09 -7.83 -12.44
CA LEU A 182 -1.32 -9.00 -12.02
C LEU A 182 -1.81 -9.45 -10.65
N SER A 183 -1.99 -10.75 -10.48
CA SER A 183 -2.43 -11.34 -9.22
C SER A 183 -1.74 -12.67 -8.95
N GLY A 184 -1.53 -12.98 -7.68
CA GLY A 184 -1.08 -14.27 -7.20
C GLY A 184 -2.07 -14.87 -6.21
N GLY A 185 -2.04 -16.17 -6.00
CA GLY A 185 -2.98 -16.83 -5.12
C GLY A 185 -2.50 -18.15 -4.51
N LYS A 186 -3.37 -18.74 -3.69
CA LYS A 186 -3.16 -20.05 -3.04
C LYS A 186 -3.09 -21.21 -4.04
N ASP A 187 -3.59 -21.02 -5.25
CA ASP A 187 -3.43 -21.97 -6.35
C ASP A 187 -2.00 -22.00 -6.93
N LYS A 188 -1.05 -21.28 -6.30
CA LYS A 188 0.38 -21.21 -6.66
C LYS A 188 0.64 -20.63 -8.03
N SER A 189 -0.34 -19.95 -8.59
CA SER A 189 -0.27 -19.32 -9.90
C SER A 189 -0.15 -17.81 -9.80
N VAL A 190 0.52 -17.22 -10.78
CA VAL A 190 0.48 -15.79 -11.07
C VAL A 190 -0.35 -15.61 -12.33
N ILE A 191 -1.33 -14.71 -12.31
CA ILE A 191 -2.25 -14.49 -13.41
C ILE A 191 -2.16 -13.05 -13.90
N LEU A 192 -2.17 -12.89 -15.21
CA LEU A 192 -2.09 -11.62 -15.92
C LEU A 192 -3.35 -11.38 -16.73
N TRP A 193 -3.98 -10.21 -16.57
CA TRP A 193 -5.10 -9.73 -17.40
C TRP A 193 -4.75 -8.43 -18.11
N SER A 194 -5.44 -8.17 -19.23
CA SER A 194 -5.45 -6.88 -19.91
C SER A 194 -6.86 -6.31 -19.88
N ILE A 195 -7.03 -5.19 -19.18
CA ILE A 195 -8.32 -4.48 -19.13
C ILE A 195 -8.42 -3.34 -20.16
N HIS A 196 -7.50 -3.30 -21.13
CA HIS A 196 -7.38 -2.23 -22.13
C HIS A 196 -8.68 -1.95 -22.86
N ASP A 197 -9.35 -2.98 -23.36
CA ASP A 197 -10.57 -2.83 -24.18
C ASP A 197 -11.80 -2.43 -23.33
N HIS A 198 -11.68 -2.50 -22.02
CA HIS A 198 -12.74 -2.22 -21.06
C HIS A 198 -12.64 -0.85 -20.40
N ILE A 199 -11.49 -0.18 -20.43
CA ILE A 199 -11.30 1.14 -19.79
C ILE A 199 -12.27 2.18 -20.37
N SER A 200 -12.49 2.18 -21.68
CA SER A 200 -13.42 3.12 -22.31
C SER A 200 -14.88 2.89 -21.92
N SER A 201 -15.26 1.65 -21.64
CA SER A 201 -16.60 1.30 -21.16
C SER A 201 -16.79 1.60 -19.67
N LEU A 202 -15.73 1.46 -18.88
CA LEU A 202 -15.69 1.85 -17.47
C LEU A 202 -15.69 3.38 -17.27
N ALA A 203 -15.17 4.13 -18.25
CA ALA A 203 -15.08 5.60 -18.21
C ALA A 203 -16.33 6.34 -18.75
N LEU A 204 -17.33 5.63 -19.27
CA LEU A 204 -18.56 6.25 -19.77
C LEU A 204 -19.48 6.60 -18.59
N ASP A 205 -19.74 7.89 -18.41
CA ASP A 205 -20.72 8.38 -17.44
C ASP A 205 -22.06 7.65 -17.58
N PRO A 206 -22.66 7.14 -16.51
CA PRO A 206 -23.96 6.47 -16.57
C PRO A 206 -25.11 7.39 -17.02
N GLY A 207 -24.83 8.70 -17.19
CA GLY A 207 -25.78 9.69 -17.67
C GLY A 207 -25.92 9.81 -19.19
N THR A 208 -25.02 9.19 -19.98
CA THR A 208 -25.15 9.15 -21.45
C THR A 208 -25.86 7.88 -21.90
N ALA A 209 -27.13 7.74 -21.50
CA ALA A 209 -28.03 6.76 -22.10
C ALA A 209 -28.06 7.00 -23.62
N ARG A 210 -27.63 5.99 -24.37
CA ARG A 210 -27.71 5.98 -25.84
C ARG A 210 -29.12 6.34 -26.28
N SER A 211 -29.28 7.50 -26.91
CA SER A 211 -30.46 7.76 -27.71
C SER A 211 -30.49 6.75 -28.87
N PRO A 212 -31.59 6.02 -29.09
CA PRO A 212 -31.69 5.14 -30.22
C PRO A 212 -31.71 5.99 -31.50
N GLY A 213 -30.68 5.86 -32.32
CA GLY A 213 -30.68 6.43 -33.65
C GLY A 213 -31.84 5.86 -34.47
N SER A 214 -32.62 6.76 -35.04
CA SER A 214 -33.72 6.49 -35.95
C SER A 214 -33.22 5.76 -37.22
N GLY A 215 -33.67 4.56 -37.41
CA GLY A 215 -33.57 3.80 -38.66
C GLY A 215 -34.78 2.88 -38.75
N GLY A 216 -35.75 3.26 -39.56
CA GLY A 216 -37.00 2.56 -39.70
C GLY A 216 -36.92 1.25 -40.50
N SER A 217 -37.72 0.30 -40.13
CA SER A 217 -38.65 -0.41 -41.07
C SER A 217 -39.47 -1.45 -40.28
N ASN A 218 -40.73 -1.55 -40.70
CA ASN A 218 -41.83 -2.33 -40.23
C ASN A 218 -41.61 -3.84 -40.00
N ALA A 219 -42.12 -4.37 -38.90
CA ALA A 219 -42.86 -5.67 -38.93
C ALA A 219 -43.72 -5.83 -37.67
N LYS A 220 -44.88 -6.45 -37.88
CA LYS A 220 -46.08 -6.53 -37.06
C LYS A 220 -46.01 -7.46 -35.84
N HIS A 221 -46.75 -7.06 -34.81
CA HIS A 221 -47.50 -7.86 -33.83
C HIS A 221 -47.10 -9.32 -33.46
N ALA A 222 -46.77 -9.50 -32.19
CA ALA A 222 -47.38 -10.56 -31.41
C ALA A 222 -47.22 -10.24 -29.89
N SER A 223 -48.34 -10.02 -29.22
CA SER A 223 -48.46 -9.90 -27.81
C SER A 223 -48.16 -11.24 -27.12
N LYS A 224 -47.22 -11.25 -26.15
CA LYS A 224 -47.18 -12.28 -25.11
C LYS A 224 -46.81 -11.61 -23.79
N VAL A 225 -47.78 -11.56 -22.91
CA VAL A 225 -47.64 -11.31 -21.48
C VAL A 225 -46.85 -12.50 -20.91
N GLY A 226 -45.67 -12.21 -20.36
CA GLY A 226 -44.85 -13.17 -19.63
C GLY A 226 -43.97 -12.38 -18.67
N GLY A 227 -44.13 -12.61 -17.37
CA GLY A 227 -43.41 -11.91 -16.32
C GLY A 227 -41.93 -12.00 -16.53
N SER A 228 -41.26 -10.85 -16.59
CA SER A 228 -39.83 -10.73 -16.58
C SER A 228 -39.35 -10.93 -15.14
N ASN A 229 -38.86 -12.13 -14.85
CA ASN A 229 -37.83 -12.27 -13.81
C ASN A 229 -36.59 -11.60 -14.37
N ASP A 230 -36.45 -10.30 -14.15
CA ASP A 230 -35.16 -9.60 -14.33
C ASP A 230 -34.22 -10.13 -13.24
N LYS A 231 -33.48 -11.21 -13.55
CA LYS A 231 -32.25 -11.50 -12.84
C LYS A 231 -31.34 -10.29 -13.10
N PRO A 232 -30.76 -9.70 -12.05
CA PRO A 232 -29.75 -8.66 -12.25
C PRO A 232 -28.68 -9.24 -13.16
N ALA A 233 -28.35 -8.53 -14.23
CA ALA A 233 -27.32 -8.96 -15.18
C ALA A 233 -26.01 -9.12 -14.41
N ASP A 234 -25.33 -10.25 -14.53
CA ASP A 234 -24.06 -10.52 -13.86
C ASP A 234 -22.98 -9.51 -14.31
N SER A 235 -22.00 -9.20 -13.43
CA SER A 235 -20.87 -8.35 -13.80
C SER A 235 -20.13 -8.97 -14.97
N PRO A 236 -19.62 -8.16 -15.93
CA PRO A 236 -18.80 -8.70 -17.01
C PRO A 236 -17.57 -9.38 -16.41
N SER A 237 -17.24 -10.56 -16.90
CA SER A 237 -16.04 -11.31 -16.52
C SER A 237 -15.00 -11.27 -17.61
N LEU A 238 -13.73 -11.25 -17.22
CA LEU A 238 -12.58 -11.24 -18.12
C LEU A 238 -11.68 -12.43 -17.83
N GLU A 239 -11.39 -13.19 -18.88
CA GLU A 239 -10.49 -14.35 -18.81
C GLU A 239 -9.01 -13.91 -18.78
N PRO A 240 -8.09 -14.73 -18.23
CA PRO A 240 -6.68 -14.46 -18.17
C PRO A 240 -6.04 -14.29 -19.54
N ARG A 241 -5.13 -13.32 -19.66
CA ARG A 241 -4.19 -13.22 -20.78
C ARG A 241 -3.06 -14.26 -20.66
N GLY A 242 -2.64 -14.58 -19.44
CA GLY A 242 -1.62 -15.58 -19.15
C GLY A 242 -1.73 -16.11 -17.74
N ILE A 243 -1.40 -17.39 -17.56
CA ILE A 243 -1.31 -18.08 -16.26
C ILE A 243 0.09 -18.64 -16.14
N TYR A 244 0.80 -18.24 -15.09
CA TYR A 244 2.21 -18.56 -14.86
C TYR A 244 2.33 -19.46 -13.65
N LYS A 245 3.02 -20.60 -13.82
CA LYS A 245 3.21 -21.61 -12.76
C LYS A 245 4.69 -21.86 -12.52
N GLY A 246 5.10 -21.78 -11.26
CA GLY A 246 6.51 -21.94 -10.86
C GLY A 246 6.72 -21.91 -9.37
N HIS A 247 5.75 -21.37 -8.60
CA HIS A 247 5.71 -21.48 -7.15
C HIS A 247 5.28 -22.88 -6.69
N ASP A 248 5.81 -23.29 -5.56
CA ASP A 248 5.49 -24.58 -4.91
C ASP A 248 4.52 -24.39 -3.74
N ASP A 249 4.23 -23.14 -3.36
CA ASP A 249 3.25 -22.76 -2.36
C ASP A 249 2.55 -21.45 -2.72
N THR A 250 1.74 -20.87 -1.82
CA THR A 250 0.98 -19.64 -1.99
C THR A 250 1.86 -18.50 -2.52
N VAL A 251 1.34 -17.76 -3.50
CA VAL A 251 1.95 -16.51 -3.98
C VAL A 251 1.43 -15.36 -3.13
N GLU A 252 2.31 -14.76 -2.34
CA GLU A 252 1.96 -13.74 -1.35
C GLU A 252 2.02 -12.31 -1.91
N ASP A 253 2.92 -12.04 -2.86
CA ASP A 253 2.99 -10.71 -3.49
C ASP A 253 3.54 -10.78 -4.92
N VAL A 254 3.16 -9.79 -5.73
CA VAL A 254 3.54 -9.64 -7.13
C VAL A 254 3.83 -8.18 -7.47
N GLN A 255 4.78 -7.93 -8.38
CA GLN A 255 5.13 -6.58 -8.80
C GLN A 255 5.52 -6.54 -10.27
N PHE A 256 4.97 -5.59 -11.04
CA PHE A 256 5.47 -5.30 -12.38
C PHE A 256 6.85 -4.63 -12.34
N CYS A 257 7.66 -4.92 -13.36
CA CYS A 257 8.86 -4.14 -13.61
C CYS A 257 8.45 -2.69 -14.00
N PRO A 258 8.99 -1.66 -13.35
CA PRO A 258 8.58 -0.27 -13.62
C PRO A 258 8.78 0.19 -15.06
N SER A 259 9.71 -0.42 -15.79
CA SER A 259 10.05 -0.07 -17.18
C SER A 259 9.47 -1.00 -18.24
N SER A 260 8.72 -2.04 -17.84
CA SER A 260 8.24 -3.07 -18.79
C SER A 260 6.89 -3.64 -18.34
N ALA A 261 5.90 -3.57 -19.20
CA ALA A 261 4.61 -4.22 -18.98
C ALA A 261 4.63 -5.75 -19.15
N GLN A 262 5.74 -6.30 -19.61
CA GLN A 262 5.87 -7.72 -19.89
C GLN A 262 6.70 -8.47 -18.83
N GLU A 263 7.49 -7.74 -18.05
CA GLU A 263 8.33 -8.30 -17.00
C GLU A 263 7.69 -8.04 -15.62
N PHE A 264 7.71 -9.04 -14.77
CA PHE A 264 7.19 -8.96 -13.41
C PHE A 264 7.90 -9.96 -12.49
N CYS A 265 7.73 -9.81 -11.20
CA CYS A 265 8.23 -10.73 -10.20
C CYS A 265 7.12 -11.18 -9.25
N SER A 266 7.36 -12.29 -8.58
CA SER A 266 6.49 -12.83 -7.55
C SER A 266 7.30 -13.43 -6.41
N VAL A 267 6.72 -13.43 -5.22
CA VAL A 267 7.26 -14.05 -4.00
C VAL A 267 6.15 -14.84 -3.30
N GLY A 268 6.54 -15.82 -2.48
CA GLY A 268 5.55 -16.65 -1.80
C GLY A 268 6.09 -17.46 -0.64
N ASP A 269 5.22 -18.29 -0.07
CA ASP A 269 5.48 -19.14 1.09
C ASP A 269 6.49 -20.28 0.80
N ASP A 270 6.81 -20.51 -0.46
CA ASP A 270 7.91 -21.40 -0.86
C ASP A 270 9.31 -20.78 -0.69
N SER A 271 9.39 -19.58 -0.09
CA SER A 271 10.62 -18.80 0.10
C SER A 271 11.34 -18.43 -1.21
N CYS A 272 10.64 -18.45 -2.34
CA CYS A 272 11.18 -18.15 -3.66
C CYS A 272 10.92 -16.71 -4.10
N LEU A 273 11.89 -16.15 -4.83
CA LEU A 273 11.71 -14.96 -5.67
C LEU A 273 11.78 -15.43 -7.13
N ILE A 274 10.73 -15.19 -7.90
CA ILE A 274 10.64 -15.60 -9.30
C ILE A 274 10.51 -14.37 -10.22
N LEU A 275 11.30 -14.34 -11.28
CA LEU A 275 11.19 -13.36 -12.35
C LEU A 275 10.54 -14.00 -13.58
N TRP A 276 9.64 -13.24 -14.19
CA TRP A 276 8.84 -13.65 -15.34
C TRP A 276 8.99 -12.67 -16.48
N ASP A 277 8.82 -13.19 -17.71
CA ASP A 277 8.67 -12.39 -18.93
C ASP A 277 7.54 -12.98 -19.78
N ALA A 278 6.45 -12.26 -19.89
CA ALA A 278 5.26 -12.69 -20.64
C ALA A 278 5.51 -12.98 -22.12
N ARG A 279 6.64 -12.51 -22.69
CA ARG A 279 7.06 -12.76 -24.06
C ARG A 279 7.73 -14.13 -24.23
N SER A 280 8.34 -14.64 -23.17
CA SER A 280 9.11 -15.89 -23.18
C SER A 280 8.27 -17.14 -22.87
N GLY A 281 6.95 -16.95 -22.62
CA GLY A 281 6.03 -18.03 -22.25
C GLY A 281 5.67 -18.02 -20.77
N ASN A 282 5.10 -19.12 -20.28
CA ASN A 282 4.51 -19.18 -18.95
C ASN A 282 5.43 -19.83 -17.89
N SER A 283 6.70 -20.08 -18.24
CA SER A 283 7.69 -20.63 -17.32
C SER A 283 8.55 -19.52 -16.70
N PRO A 284 9.08 -19.71 -15.49
CA PRO A 284 10.00 -18.78 -14.88
C PRO A 284 11.21 -18.47 -15.76
N VAL A 285 11.59 -17.19 -15.85
CA VAL A 285 12.86 -16.77 -16.46
C VAL A 285 14.01 -17.02 -15.45
N VAL A 286 13.76 -16.65 -14.19
CA VAL A 286 14.67 -16.91 -13.08
C VAL A 286 13.82 -17.35 -11.88
N LYS A 287 14.17 -18.47 -11.24
CA LYS A 287 13.64 -18.90 -9.95
C LYS A 287 14.79 -18.94 -8.96
N VAL A 288 14.77 -18.04 -7.99
CA VAL A 288 15.70 -18.02 -6.87
C VAL A 288 15.07 -18.80 -5.74
N GLU A 289 15.61 -19.98 -5.48
CA GLU A 289 15.18 -20.81 -4.35
C GLU A 289 15.82 -20.30 -3.06
N LYS A 290 15.06 -20.32 -1.96
CA LYS A 290 15.55 -19.85 -0.65
C LYS A 290 16.11 -18.43 -0.71
N ALA A 291 15.37 -17.53 -1.35
CA ALA A 291 15.68 -16.10 -1.32
C ALA A 291 15.69 -15.54 0.11
N HIS A 292 14.93 -16.18 1.02
CA HIS A 292 14.93 -15.96 2.47
C HIS A 292 14.96 -17.31 3.24
N ASP A 293 15.08 -17.21 4.56
CA ASP A 293 15.12 -18.37 5.45
C ASP A 293 13.71 -18.79 5.93
N ALA A 294 12.66 -18.04 5.53
CA ALA A 294 11.26 -18.29 5.81
C ALA A 294 10.39 -17.71 4.66
N ASP A 295 9.06 -17.75 4.81
CA ASP A 295 8.08 -17.28 3.86
C ASP A 295 8.32 -15.81 3.45
N LEU A 296 8.10 -15.49 2.18
CA LEU A 296 8.18 -14.12 1.67
C LEU A 296 6.77 -13.52 1.56
N HIS A 297 6.55 -12.43 2.25
CA HIS A 297 5.25 -11.77 2.32
C HIS A 297 5.10 -10.60 1.34
N CYS A 298 6.20 -9.96 0.95
CA CYS A 298 6.11 -8.75 0.12
C CYS A 298 7.34 -8.57 -0.77
N VAL A 299 7.10 -7.91 -1.90
CA VAL A 299 8.11 -7.56 -2.89
C VAL A 299 7.85 -6.17 -3.43
N ASP A 300 8.90 -5.40 -3.71
CA ASP A 300 8.78 -4.15 -4.45
C ASP A 300 9.98 -3.93 -5.36
N TRP A 301 9.72 -3.43 -6.55
CA TRP A 301 10.71 -3.20 -7.58
C TRP A 301 11.07 -1.71 -7.65
N ASN A 302 12.38 -1.40 -7.61
CA ASN A 302 12.82 -0.02 -7.57
C ASN A 302 12.39 0.78 -8.81
N PRO A 303 11.59 1.85 -8.66
CA PRO A 303 11.11 2.65 -9.78
C PRO A 303 12.22 3.49 -10.46
N HIS A 304 13.37 3.67 -9.81
CA HIS A 304 14.50 4.47 -10.30
C HIS A 304 15.64 3.61 -10.84
N ASP A 305 15.84 2.41 -10.30
CA ASP A 305 16.83 1.42 -10.77
C ASP A 305 16.16 0.05 -10.92
N VAL A 306 15.80 -0.27 -12.15
CA VAL A 306 15.14 -1.53 -12.51
C VAL A 306 15.96 -2.79 -12.22
N ASN A 307 17.20 -2.64 -11.76
CA ASN A 307 18.00 -3.80 -11.34
C ASN A 307 17.78 -4.18 -9.87
N LEU A 308 17.18 -3.30 -9.07
CA LEU A 308 17.04 -3.50 -7.64
C LEU A 308 15.62 -3.97 -7.26
N ILE A 309 15.57 -5.05 -6.51
CA ILE A 309 14.32 -5.64 -5.98
C ILE A 309 14.47 -5.79 -4.48
N LEU A 310 13.45 -5.38 -3.73
CA LEU A 310 13.32 -5.61 -2.29
C LEU A 310 12.36 -6.75 -2.03
N THR A 311 12.65 -7.52 -1.00
CA THR A 311 11.75 -8.55 -0.47
C THR A 311 11.71 -8.47 1.05
N GLY A 312 10.53 -8.71 1.64
CA GLY A 312 10.32 -8.80 3.08
C GLY A 312 9.78 -10.18 3.46
N SER A 313 10.20 -10.68 4.62
CA SER A 313 9.98 -12.08 5.01
C SER A 313 9.58 -12.26 6.47
N ALA A 314 8.99 -13.41 6.76
CA ALA A 314 8.77 -13.95 8.09
C ALA A 314 10.08 -14.22 8.86
N ASP A 315 11.25 -14.18 8.20
CA ASP A 315 12.56 -14.23 8.86
C ASP A 315 12.98 -12.89 9.52
N ASN A 316 12.06 -11.91 9.55
CA ASN A 316 12.19 -10.57 10.15
C ASN A 316 13.17 -9.65 9.41
N THR A 317 13.58 -10.01 8.20
CA THR A 317 14.56 -9.23 7.43
C THR A 317 13.98 -8.72 6.12
N VAL A 318 14.55 -7.61 5.66
CA VAL A 318 14.40 -7.16 4.27
C VAL A 318 15.69 -7.50 3.55
N ARG A 319 15.60 -8.07 2.35
CA ARG A 319 16.75 -8.36 1.48
C ARG A 319 16.63 -7.58 0.19
N MET A 320 17.75 -7.09 -0.29
CA MET A 320 17.85 -6.36 -1.56
C MET A 320 18.64 -7.18 -2.56
N PHE A 321 18.07 -7.41 -3.72
CA PHE A 321 18.68 -8.20 -4.79
C PHE A 321 18.96 -7.31 -6.02
N ASP A 322 20.06 -7.64 -6.72
CA ASP A 322 20.33 -7.17 -8.07
C ASP A 322 19.91 -8.24 -9.06
N ARG A 323 18.89 -7.97 -9.89
CA ARG A 323 18.35 -8.97 -10.83
C ARG A 323 19.38 -9.51 -11.83
N ARG A 324 20.45 -8.75 -12.10
CA ARG A 324 21.53 -9.16 -13.00
C ARG A 324 22.38 -10.30 -12.42
N ASN A 325 22.38 -10.43 -11.10
CA ASN A 325 23.14 -11.43 -10.36
C ASN A 325 22.30 -12.66 -9.96
N LEU A 326 21.01 -12.65 -10.29
CA LEU A 326 20.11 -13.75 -9.97
C LEU A 326 20.30 -14.90 -10.98
N THR A 327 20.36 -16.13 -10.48
CA THR A 327 20.48 -17.35 -11.28
C THR A 327 19.45 -18.37 -10.85
N SER A 328 18.86 -19.08 -11.80
CA SER A 328 17.89 -20.14 -11.50
C SER A 328 18.53 -21.28 -10.73
N GLY A 329 17.82 -21.82 -9.71
CA GLY A 329 18.27 -22.91 -8.85
C GLY A 329 19.37 -22.49 -7.86
N GLY A 330 19.73 -21.19 -7.83
CA GLY A 330 20.70 -20.66 -6.87
C GLY A 330 20.04 -20.27 -5.55
N VAL A 331 20.79 -20.35 -4.46
CA VAL A 331 20.46 -19.66 -3.22
C VAL A 331 20.70 -18.20 -3.49
N GLY A 332 19.65 -17.37 -3.42
CA GLY A 332 19.76 -15.94 -3.71
C GLY A 332 20.80 -15.27 -2.81
N SER A 333 21.79 -14.63 -3.42
CA SER A 333 22.74 -13.80 -2.68
C SER A 333 22.26 -12.35 -2.71
N PRO A 334 21.64 -11.84 -1.63
CA PRO A 334 21.26 -10.46 -1.56
C PRO A 334 22.48 -9.56 -1.56
N ILE A 335 22.41 -8.41 -2.22
CA ILE A 335 23.48 -7.40 -2.12
C ILE A 335 23.51 -6.73 -0.75
N HIS A 336 22.33 -6.63 -0.11
CA HIS A 336 22.19 -6.16 1.27
C HIS A 336 21.11 -6.92 2.01
N LYS A 337 21.34 -7.13 3.31
CA LYS A 337 20.38 -7.64 4.29
C LYS A 337 20.16 -6.56 5.34
N PHE A 338 18.90 -6.19 5.55
CA PHE A 338 18.51 -5.17 6.54
C PHE A 338 17.88 -5.87 7.74
N GLU A 339 18.55 -5.76 8.87
CA GLU A 339 18.14 -6.34 10.14
C GLU A 339 17.73 -5.22 11.09
N GLY A 340 16.48 -5.20 11.52
CA GLY A 340 15.98 -4.11 12.38
C GLY A 340 14.55 -4.30 12.84
N HIS A 341 13.82 -5.22 12.22
CA HIS A 341 12.54 -5.73 12.71
C HIS A 341 12.77 -6.93 13.65
N THR A 342 11.83 -7.15 14.55
CA THR A 342 11.83 -8.24 15.53
C THR A 342 10.71 -9.25 15.30
N ALA A 343 9.88 -9.00 14.28
CA ALA A 343 8.82 -9.88 13.81
C ALA A 343 8.70 -9.81 12.28
N ALA A 344 7.79 -10.58 11.71
CA ALA A 344 7.61 -10.73 10.27
C ALA A 344 7.41 -9.38 9.55
N VAL A 345 8.11 -9.19 8.44
CA VAL A 345 7.96 -8.02 7.57
C VAL A 345 6.74 -8.23 6.67
N LEU A 346 5.77 -7.33 6.74
CA LEU A 346 4.49 -7.43 6.04
C LEU A 346 4.41 -6.61 4.75
N CYS A 347 5.13 -5.48 4.70
CA CYS A 347 5.13 -4.62 3.51
C CYS A 347 6.51 -3.96 3.33
N VAL A 348 6.97 -3.88 2.08
CA VAL A 348 8.13 -3.10 1.66
C VAL A 348 7.75 -2.21 0.49
N GLN A 349 8.24 -0.97 0.47
CA GLN A 349 8.01 -0.05 -0.65
C GLN A 349 9.18 0.89 -0.83
N TRP A 350 9.65 1.03 -2.07
CA TRP A 350 10.60 2.06 -2.45
C TRP A 350 9.98 3.45 -2.36
N SER A 351 10.79 4.43 -2.01
CA SER A 351 10.37 5.82 -2.10
C SER A 351 10.16 6.21 -3.57
N PRO A 352 9.03 6.87 -3.91
CA PRO A 352 8.81 7.35 -5.27
C PRO A 352 9.74 8.50 -5.67
N ASP A 353 10.38 9.16 -4.69
CA ASP A 353 11.19 10.37 -4.90
C ASP A 353 12.70 10.15 -4.76
N LYS A 354 13.11 9.04 -4.13
CA LYS A 354 14.51 8.77 -3.79
C LYS A 354 14.92 7.36 -4.16
N SER A 355 15.92 7.24 -5.02
CA SER A 355 16.40 5.96 -5.54
C SER A 355 17.01 5.03 -4.48
N SER A 356 17.55 5.60 -3.40
CA SER A 356 18.23 4.85 -2.33
C SER A 356 17.37 4.57 -1.10
N VAL A 357 16.18 5.17 -1.02
CA VAL A 357 15.32 5.12 0.17
C VAL A 357 14.13 4.19 -0.03
N PHE A 358 13.83 3.42 1.00
CA PHE A 358 12.65 2.57 1.05
C PHE A 358 12.08 2.46 2.48
N GLY A 359 10.85 2.01 2.59
CA GLY A 359 10.18 1.70 3.85
C GLY A 359 9.95 0.21 4.02
N SER A 360 9.88 -0.25 5.26
CA SER A 360 9.39 -1.58 5.63
C SER A 360 8.52 -1.51 6.87
N SER A 361 7.39 -2.22 6.87
CA SER A 361 6.52 -2.36 8.02
C SER A 361 6.41 -3.82 8.45
N ALA A 362 6.17 -4.05 9.75
CA ALA A 362 6.21 -5.39 10.31
C ALA A 362 5.19 -5.60 11.44
N GLU A 363 5.06 -6.86 11.86
CA GLU A 363 4.25 -7.26 13.01
C GLU A 363 4.75 -6.72 14.35
N ASP A 364 6.00 -6.23 14.41
CA ASP A 364 6.55 -5.60 15.62
C ASP A 364 5.97 -4.19 15.90
N GLY A 365 5.04 -3.73 15.06
CA GLY A 365 4.40 -2.41 15.20
C GLY A 365 5.29 -1.25 14.77
N LEU A 366 6.35 -1.51 14.02
CA LEU A 366 7.29 -0.51 13.54
C LEU A 366 7.19 -0.33 12.03
N LEU A 367 7.41 0.92 11.58
CA LEU A 367 7.70 1.23 10.20
C LEU A 367 9.10 1.86 10.13
N ASN A 368 10.02 1.17 9.50
CA ASN A 368 11.40 1.59 9.34
C ASN A 368 11.60 2.22 7.97
N ILE A 369 12.31 3.34 7.92
CA ILE A 369 12.79 3.98 6.69
C ILE A 369 14.28 3.74 6.60
N TRP A 370 14.72 3.25 5.46
CA TRP A 370 16.06 2.83 5.16
C TRP A 370 16.65 3.66 4.03
N ASP A 371 17.97 3.88 4.09
CA ASP A 371 18.76 4.46 3.00
C ASP A 371 19.96 3.56 2.75
N HIS A 372 19.94 2.78 1.67
CA HIS A 372 20.99 1.80 1.40
C HIS A 372 22.34 2.45 1.06
N GLU A 373 22.38 3.71 0.58
CA GLU A 373 23.61 4.43 0.35
C GLU A 373 24.33 4.85 1.65
N LYS A 374 23.65 4.78 2.79
CA LYS A 374 24.25 5.02 4.11
C LYS A 374 24.91 3.78 4.71
N ILE A 375 24.79 2.61 4.08
CA ILE A 375 25.48 1.39 4.51
C ILE A 375 26.99 1.58 4.37
N GLY A 376 27.73 1.27 5.45
CA GLY A 376 29.20 1.38 5.48
C GLY A 376 29.75 2.80 5.67
N LYS A 377 28.91 3.83 5.65
CA LYS A 377 29.33 5.19 6.06
C LYS A 377 29.45 5.20 7.58
N LYS A 378 30.59 5.67 8.12
CA LYS A 378 30.80 5.81 9.57
C LYS A 378 29.76 6.79 10.12
N GLN A 379 28.78 6.30 10.84
CA GLN A 379 27.98 7.15 11.71
C GLN A 379 28.76 7.35 13.01
N GLU A 380 29.10 8.58 13.34
CA GLU A 380 29.57 8.93 14.66
C GLU A 380 28.40 8.82 15.66
N SER A 381 28.11 7.60 16.10
CA SER A 381 27.05 7.40 17.07
C SER A 381 27.61 7.61 18.48
N VAL A 382 27.04 8.58 19.17
CA VAL A 382 27.23 8.81 20.61
C VAL A 382 26.51 7.71 21.42
N LEU A 383 25.76 6.83 20.75
CA LEU A 383 24.92 5.80 21.37
C LEU A 383 25.75 4.55 21.70
N SER A 384 25.45 3.94 22.83
CA SER A 384 26.07 2.72 23.33
C SER A 384 25.84 1.48 22.46
N LYS A 385 24.90 1.52 21.54
CA LYS A 385 24.59 0.48 20.53
C LYS A 385 24.38 1.18 19.18
N ALA A 386 25.14 0.80 18.17
CA ALA A 386 24.99 1.34 16.83
C ALA A 386 23.59 0.95 16.28
N PRO A 387 22.91 1.86 15.57
CA PRO A 387 21.67 1.53 14.86
C PRO A 387 21.93 0.49 13.77
N PRO A 388 20.89 -0.26 13.34
CA PRO A 388 21.00 -1.14 12.17
C PRO A 388 21.56 -0.41 10.95
N ALA A 389 22.37 -1.12 10.16
CA ALA A 389 23.00 -0.54 8.97
C ALA A 389 21.92 -0.04 7.98
N GLY A 390 22.06 1.20 7.52
CA GLY A 390 21.11 1.81 6.60
C GLY A 390 19.81 2.31 7.24
N LEU A 391 19.55 2.04 8.52
CA LEU A 391 18.36 2.57 9.19
C LEU A 391 18.45 4.10 9.28
N PHE A 392 17.51 4.76 8.65
CA PHE A 392 17.47 6.20 8.52
C PHE A 392 16.47 6.86 9.49
N PHE A 393 15.26 6.28 9.60
CA PHE A 393 14.21 6.75 10.50
C PHE A 393 13.36 5.57 10.97
N ARG A 394 12.80 5.68 12.17
CA ARG A 394 11.88 4.68 12.72
C ARG A 394 10.62 5.35 13.23
N HIS A 395 9.50 5.00 12.64
CA HIS A 395 8.18 5.38 13.12
C HIS A 395 7.66 4.29 14.07
N ALA A 396 7.34 4.67 15.31
CA ALA A 396 6.87 3.76 16.35
C ALA A 396 5.51 4.20 16.93
N GLY A 397 4.70 4.85 16.10
CA GLY A 397 3.41 5.40 16.47
C GLY A 397 2.27 4.38 16.53
N HIS A 398 2.49 3.17 16.04
CA HIS A 398 1.54 2.08 16.13
C HIS A 398 1.86 1.17 17.33
N ARG A 399 0.83 0.54 17.91
CA ARG A 399 0.96 -0.34 19.06
C ARG A 399 0.86 -1.82 18.71
N ASP A 400 0.41 -2.13 17.51
CA ASP A 400 0.30 -3.47 16.95
C ASP A 400 0.86 -3.50 15.53
N LYS A 401 0.78 -4.66 14.86
CA LYS A 401 1.32 -4.89 13.53
C LYS A 401 0.90 -3.81 12.54
N VAL A 402 1.87 -3.29 11.80
CA VAL A 402 1.64 -2.33 10.71
C VAL A 402 1.46 -3.12 9.43
N VAL A 403 0.19 -3.30 9.03
CA VAL A 403 -0.19 -4.21 7.96
C VAL A 403 0.09 -3.66 6.56
N ASP A 404 -0.03 -2.34 6.38
CA ASP A 404 0.23 -1.69 5.10
C ASP A 404 0.65 -0.24 5.30
N PHE A 405 1.39 0.30 4.35
CA PHE A 405 1.72 1.71 4.27
C PHE A 405 1.88 2.15 2.81
N HIS A 406 1.77 3.44 2.54
CA HIS A 406 1.96 3.95 1.19
C HIS A 406 2.59 5.34 1.19
N TRP A 407 3.61 5.53 0.35
CA TRP A 407 4.23 6.82 0.09
C TRP A 407 3.30 7.74 -0.70
N ASN A 408 3.29 9.02 -0.35
CA ASN A 408 2.54 10.01 -1.11
C ASN A 408 3.39 10.54 -2.27
N THR A 409 3.01 10.21 -3.49
CA THR A 409 3.72 10.66 -4.71
C THR A 409 3.55 12.17 -4.97
N SER A 410 2.52 12.79 -4.41
CA SER A 410 2.23 14.22 -4.59
C SER A 410 2.84 15.12 -3.50
N ASP A 411 3.29 14.53 -2.38
CA ASP A 411 3.88 15.24 -1.25
C ASP A 411 5.01 14.39 -0.65
N PRO A 412 6.25 14.61 -1.12
CA PRO A 412 7.42 13.81 -0.72
C PRO A 412 7.57 13.68 0.80
N TRP A 413 8.04 12.52 1.24
CA TRP A 413 8.23 12.16 2.64
C TRP A 413 6.93 12.03 3.47
N THR A 414 5.78 12.25 2.88
CA THR A 414 4.49 11.98 3.54
C THR A 414 4.10 10.54 3.32
N ILE A 415 3.77 9.86 4.42
CA ILE A 415 3.41 8.44 4.44
C ILE A 415 2.05 8.29 5.12
N VAL A 416 1.23 7.40 4.61
CA VAL A 416 0.08 6.85 5.31
C VAL A 416 0.41 5.43 5.75
N SER A 417 0.04 5.06 6.97
CA SER A 417 0.20 3.71 7.52
C SER A 417 -1.03 3.27 8.31
N VAL A 418 -1.33 1.99 8.28
CA VAL A 418 -2.44 1.38 9.02
C VAL A 418 -1.96 0.23 9.87
N SER A 419 -2.52 0.11 11.05
CA SER A 419 -2.23 -0.97 11.99
C SER A 419 -3.50 -1.68 12.42
N ASP A 420 -3.34 -2.93 12.80
CA ASP A 420 -4.37 -3.79 13.37
C ASP A 420 -4.40 -3.67 14.91
N ASP A 421 -4.37 -2.44 15.41
CA ASP A 421 -4.30 -2.13 16.85
C ASP A 421 -5.70 -2.17 17.50
N CYS A 422 -6.34 -3.33 17.43
CA CYS A 422 -7.71 -3.51 17.90
C CYS A 422 -7.83 -3.46 19.42
N GLU A 423 -6.87 -3.99 20.17
CA GLU A 423 -6.94 -4.06 21.63
C GLU A 423 -6.77 -2.69 22.28
N SER A 424 -5.84 -1.87 21.80
CA SER A 424 -5.53 -0.57 22.41
C SER A 424 -6.45 0.56 21.95
N THR A 425 -7.15 0.40 20.81
CA THR A 425 -8.06 1.42 20.25
C THR A 425 -9.53 1.13 20.47
N GLY A 426 -9.85 -0.02 21.08
CA GLY A 426 -11.24 -0.43 21.33
C GLY A 426 -11.93 -1.06 20.12
N GLY A 427 -11.16 -1.55 19.12
CA GLY A 427 -11.66 -2.44 18.09
C GLY A 427 -11.30 -2.15 16.65
N GLY A 428 -10.73 -0.98 16.29
CA GLY A 428 -10.62 -0.63 14.87
C GLY A 428 -9.21 -0.40 14.33
N GLY A 429 -8.17 -0.47 15.14
CA GLY A 429 -6.82 -0.13 14.70
C GLY A 429 -6.60 1.37 14.48
N THR A 430 -5.44 1.74 13.96
CA THR A 430 -5.08 3.13 13.72
C THR A 430 -4.65 3.39 12.29
N LEU A 431 -5.09 4.52 11.76
CA LEU A 431 -4.58 5.14 10.55
C LEU A 431 -3.72 6.33 10.96
N GLN A 432 -2.47 6.36 10.54
CA GLN A 432 -1.59 7.51 10.75
C GLN A 432 -1.11 8.08 9.43
N ILE A 433 -1.09 9.41 9.35
CA ILE A 433 -0.52 10.15 8.22
C ILE A 433 0.56 11.05 8.81
N TRP A 434 1.77 10.89 8.34
CA TRP A 434 2.91 11.56 8.95
C TRP A 434 3.98 11.93 7.95
N ARG A 435 4.73 12.95 8.31
CA ARG A 435 5.94 13.41 7.60
C ARG A 435 7.00 13.72 8.62
N MET A 436 8.19 13.14 8.47
CA MET A 436 9.32 13.45 9.34
C MET A 436 9.77 14.90 9.12
N ILE A 437 10.36 15.49 10.15
CA ILE A 437 10.92 16.85 10.06
C ILE A 437 12.05 16.88 9.02
N ASP A 438 12.11 17.92 8.23
CA ASP A 438 13.04 18.03 7.10
C ASP A 438 14.52 18.10 7.51
N MET A 439 14.80 18.48 8.74
CA MET A 439 16.15 18.43 9.32
C MET A 439 16.78 17.02 9.31
N ILE A 440 15.96 15.96 9.21
CA ILE A 440 16.43 14.58 9.19
C ILE A 440 16.98 14.18 7.81
N TYR A 441 16.36 14.68 6.73
CA TYR A 441 16.69 14.24 5.37
C TYR A 441 17.37 15.29 4.49
N ARG A 442 17.48 16.55 4.96
CA ARG A 442 18.24 17.60 4.26
C ARG A 442 19.75 17.41 4.46
N PRO A 443 20.58 17.95 3.54
CA PRO A 443 22.03 17.99 3.71
C PRO A 443 22.42 18.65 5.05
N GLU A 444 23.33 18.01 5.77
CA GLU A 444 23.76 18.47 7.11
C GLU A 444 24.24 19.92 7.11
N GLU A 445 25.01 20.32 6.09
CA GLU A 445 25.51 21.68 5.94
C GLU A 445 24.41 22.74 5.87
N GLU A 446 23.30 22.43 5.17
CA GLU A 446 22.15 23.32 5.10
C GLU A 446 21.43 23.43 6.43
N VAL A 447 21.27 22.31 7.13
CA VAL A 447 20.61 22.26 8.44
C VAL A 447 21.41 23.03 9.47
N LEU A 448 22.71 22.84 9.53
CA LEU A 448 23.61 23.57 10.44
C LEU A 448 23.58 25.08 10.16
N ALA A 449 23.63 25.48 8.89
CA ALA A 449 23.55 26.91 8.52
C ALA A 449 22.19 27.55 8.93
N GLU A 450 21.09 26.80 8.87
CA GLU A 450 19.78 27.27 9.30
C GLU A 450 19.69 27.39 10.83
N LEU A 451 20.21 26.41 11.56
CA LEU A 451 20.28 26.42 13.02
C LEU A 451 21.14 27.57 13.54
N ASP A 452 22.26 27.88 12.90
CA ASP A 452 23.12 29.00 13.27
C ASP A 452 22.42 30.35 13.04
N LYS A 453 21.68 30.50 11.96
CA LYS A 453 20.83 31.68 11.72
C LYS A 453 19.78 31.84 12.81
N PHE A 454 19.08 30.75 13.14
CA PHE A 454 18.08 30.76 14.21
C PHE A 454 18.68 31.12 15.58
N LYS A 455 19.84 30.52 15.93
CA LYS A 455 20.57 30.84 17.14
C LYS A 455 20.99 32.31 17.20
N SER A 456 21.50 32.86 16.10
CA SER A 456 21.86 34.27 16.01
C SER A 456 20.65 35.20 16.19
N HIS A 457 19.49 34.83 15.60
CA HIS A 457 18.25 35.58 15.76
C HIS A 457 17.77 35.57 17.22
N MET A 458 17.78 34.42 17.88
CA MET A 458 17.37 34.31 19.30
C MET A 458 18.27 35.15 20.21
N LEU A 459 19.57 35.17 19.97
CA LEU A 459 20.49 35.99 20.76
C LEU A 459 20.28 37.50 20.55
N THR A 460 19.92 37.93 19.33
CA THR A 460 19.60 39.33 19.05
C THR A 460 18.25 39.78 19.61
N CYS A 461 17.27 38.88 19.76
CA CYS A 461 15.96 39.16 20.38
C CYS A 461 16.00 39.15 21.90
N SER A 462 17.06 38.59 22.50
CA SER A 462 17.26 38.50 23.97
C SER A 462 18.12 39.64 24.53
N ALA A 463 18.67 40.47 23.66
CA ALA A 463 19.43 41.69 23.99
C ALA A 463 18.55 42.94 23.80
#